data_e966f6cebe7daa84a2dc4c440c54f9c5
#
_entry.id   e966f6cebe7daa84a2dc4c440c54f9c5
#
_cell.length_a   1.000
_cell.length_b   1.000
_cell.length_c   1.000
_cell.angle_alpha   90.00
_cell.angle_beta   90.00
_cell.angle_gamma   90.00
#
_symmetry.space_group_name_H-M   'P 1'
#
loop_
_entity.id
_entity.type
_entity.pdbx_description
1 polymer ?
#
loop_
_entity_poly.entity_id
_entity_poly.type
_entity_poly.pdbx_seq_one_letter_code
_entity_poly.pdbx_strand_id
1 'polypeptide(L)'
;MAKDIKFEADARSALAAGVNKLANAVKVTLGPKGRYVALEKSFGAPLITNDGVTVAKEVELEDPVENMGAQLIREAAVKTNDVAGDGTTTATLLADVIVSEGLRNVTAGADALGIRRGIQKATDAVVEAIKADATPVSTTEQITNVGTISAGDAVIGAKIAEAMDAVGKDGAISVEDSQTFGLDMDIVEGMQYERGYISPYMATDMEKMEANLSDPYILLTDQKISNIQDMVPLLEQIMKTGRPLFIVAEDVEGEALATILLNKLRGTFTAVAIKAPGFGDRRKRILEDIAAVTGAQVIDKDFGMTLADAKIEMLGTAKTVKITKDRALIVDGAGDKAAIQERISHIKKELERVDSDFDRDKLQERLAKLSGGVAVLKVGAATEAELKEKKSRIEDALQATRAAVEEGIVAGGGVALINAIPALDTLEITDADEKVGVEIIRKAMEAPMRAIAQNAGFEGSVMVDKVRHMEKGEGVNFADGTTGKMIEMGVNDPVKVTRTALQSAASVAALILITECTINEIPKDPDPAAAAAAAGAAGMGGMM
;
A
#
# COMPACT_ATOMS: atom_id res chain seq x y z
N MET A 1 -14.41 -33.03 3.18
CA MET A 1 -13.07 -33.56 2.82
C MET A 1 -12.37 -34.02 4.08
N ALA A 2 -11.52 -35.04 4.03
CA ALA A 2 -10.70 -35.44 5.18
C ALA A 2 -9.67 -34.33 5.49
N LYS A 3 -9.33 -34.19 6.76
CA LYS A 3 -8.38 -33.19 7.24
C LYS A 3 -7.14 -33.90 7.79
N ASP A 4 -5.98 -33.35 7.51
CA ASP A 4 -4.73 -33.67 8.18
C ASP A 4 -4.55 -32.71 9.36
N ILE A 5 -4.20 -33.27 10.53
CA ILE A 5 -4.05 -32.49 11.76
C ILE A 5 -2.66 -32.78 12.32
N LYS A 6 -1.82 -31.73 12.38
CA LYS A 6 -0.51 -31.80 13.04
C LYS A 6 -0.58 -31.05 14.38
N PHE A 7 0.10 -31.56 15.38
CA PHE A 7 0.09 -31.01 16.73
C PHE A 7 1.50 -30.64 17.19
N GLU A 8 1.58 -29.82 18.21
CA GLU A 8 2.80 -29.53 19.00
C GLU A 8 4.02 -29.18 18.12
N ALA A 9 5.10 -29.93 18.33
CA ALA A 9 6.38 -29.68 17.67
C ALA A 9 6.33 -29.83 16.14
N ASP A 10 5.54 -30.78 15.62
CA ASP A 10 5.42 -31.02 14.18
C ASP A 10 4.73 -29.85 13.48
N ALA A 11 3.63 -29.33 14.09
CA ALA A 11 2.91 -28.17 13.57
C ALA A 11 3.82 -26.92 13.59
N ARG A 12 4.46 -26.65 14.74
CA ARG A 12 5.32 -25.47 14.91
C ARG A 12 6.54 -25.51 13.99
N SER A 13 7.20 -26.67 13.86
CA SER A 13 8.37 -26.82 12.99
C SER A 13 8.04 -26.60 11.52
N ALA A 14 6.91 -27.13 11.04
CA ALA A 14 6.49 -26.93 9.66
C ALA A 14 6.08 -25.47 9.38
N LEU A 15 5.34 -24.82 10.31
CA LEU A 15 5.01 -23.39 10.19
C LEU A 15 6.31 -22.54 10.14
N ALA A 16 7.27 -22.81 11.02
CA ALA A 16 8.56 -22.09 11.03
C ALA A 16 9.35 -22.29 9.75
N ALA A 17 9.35 -23.50 9.18
CA ALA A 17 10.01 -23.77 7.92
C ALA A 17 9.43 -22.92 6.78
N GLY A 18 8.11 -22.79 6.71
CA GLY A 18 7.42 -21.92 5.75
C GLY A 18 7.77 -20.43 5.94
N VAL A 19 7.72 -19.95 7.17
CA VAL A 19 8.13 -18.58 7.55
C VAL A 19 9.56 -18.30 7.05
N ASN A 20 10.49 -19.20 7.36
CA ASN A 20 11.91 -19.04 7.01
C ASN A 20 12.16 -19.08 5.50
N LYS A 21 11.47 -19.96 4.75
CA LYS A 21 11.59 -20.02 3.29
C LYS A 21 11.18 -18.70 2.64
N LEU A 22 10.04 -18.12 3.04
CA LEU A 22 9.59 -16.83 2.53
C LEU A 22 10.53 -15.71 2.94
N ALA A 23 10.89 -15.61 4.22
CA ALA A 23 11.81 -14.57 4.71
C ALA A 23 13.16 -14.60 4.01
N ASN A 24 13.71 -15.79 3.72
CA ASN A 24 14.97 -15.94 2.99
C ASN A 24 14.87 -15.46 1.53
N ALA A 25 13.71 -15.63 0.88
CA ALA A 25 13.48 -15.10 -0.47
C ALA A 25 13.42 -13.58 -0.48
N VAL A 26 12.79 -12.98 0.55
CA VAL A 26 12.55 -11.53 0.62
C VAL A 26 13.79 -10.76 1.13
N LYS A 27 14.50 -11.26 2.15
CA LYS A 27 15.62 -10.54 2.80
C LYS A 27 16.78 -10.14 1.89
N VAL A 28 16.96 -10.83 0.76
CA VAL A 28 18.03 -10.54 -0.20
C VAL A 28 17.83 -9.19 -0.91
N THR A 29 16.63 -8.62 -0.85
CA THR A 29 16.31 -7.35 -1.47
C THR A 29 16.61 -6.15 -0.58
N LEU A 30 16.92 -6.36 0.71
CA LEU A 30 17.03 -5.29 1.71
C LEU A 30 18.31 -4.48 1.59
N GLY A 31 18.18 -3.15 1.64
CA GLY A 31 19.29 -2.21 1.75
C GLY A 31 19.88 -1.77 0.40
N PRO A 32 20.87 -0.84 0.42
CA PRO A 32 21.40 -0.19 -0.78
C PRO A 32 22.12 -1.13 -1.75
N LYS A 33 22.52 -2.32 -1.30
CA LYS A 33 23.09 -3.39 -2.13
C LYS A 33 22.20 -4.64 -2.17
N GLY A 34 20.91 -4.45 -1.89
CA GLY A 34 19.88 -5.46 -2.08
C GLY A 34 19.81 -5.92 -3.55
N ARG A 35 19.41 -7.17 -3.74
CA ARG A 35 19.34 -7.81 -5.06
C ARG A 35 17.89 -8.01 -5.46
N TYR A 36 17.70 -8.27 -6.74
CA TYR A 36 16.39 -8.55 -7.32
C TYR A 36 16.06 -10.05 -7.25
N VAL A 37 14.77 -10.34 -7.17
CA VAL A 37 14.20 -11.69 -7.26
C VAL A 37 13.49 -11.83 -8.58
N ALA A 38 13.71 -12.95 -9.27
CA ALA A 38 12.97 -13.28 -10.49
C ALA A 38 11.78 -14.18 -10.15
N LEU A 39 10.59 -13.76 -10.55
CA LEU A 39 9.32 -14.43 -10.32
C LEU A 39 8.80 -14.98 -11.63
N GLU A 40 8.45 -16.26 -11.66
CA GLU A 40 7.80 -16.88 -12.81
C GLU A 40 6.38 -16.30 -12.97
N LYS A 41 5.97 -16.09 -14.21
CA LYS A 41 4.58 -15.72 -14.53
C LYS A 41 3.97 -16.77 -15.44
N SER A 42 2.72 -17.11 -15.19
CA SER A 42 1.98 -18.10 -16.01
C SER A 42 1.92 -17.71 -17.49
N PHE A 43 2.00 -16.42 -17.80
CA PHE A 43 2.05 -15.87 -19.15
C PHE A 43 3.00 -14.69 -19.22
N GLY A 44 3.79 -14.57 -20.29
CA GLY A 44 4.74 -13.48 -20.51
C GLY A 44 6.13 -13.74 -19.96
N ALA A 45 6.93 -12.67 -19.84
CA ALA A 45 8.29 -12.74 -19.28
C ALA A 45 8.27 -12.81 -17.75
N PRO A 46 9.28 -13.45 -17.12
CA PRO A 46 9.44 -13.40 -15.68
C PRO A 46 9.48 -11.95 -15.15
N LEU A 47 8.85 -11.72 -14.01
CA LEU A 47 8.92 -10.44 -13.32
C LEU A 47 10.22 -10.38 -12.49
N ILE A 48 11.02 -9.33 -12.68
CA ILE A 48 12.21 -9.06 -11.87
C ILE A 48 11.87 -7.89 -10.95
N THR A 49 11.93 -8.13 -9.64
CA THR A 49 11.55 -7.12 -8.63
C THR A 49 12.43 -7.18 -7.39
N ASN A 50 12.55 -6.09 -6.67
CA ASN A 50 13.11 -6.00 -5.33
C ASN A 50 12.05 -5.62 -4.29
N ASP A 51 10.80 -5.45 -4.68
CA ASP A 51 9.69 -5.19 -3.77
C ASP A 51 9.33 -6.44 -2.94
N GLY A 52 9.47 -6.31 -1.61
CA GLY A 52 9.28 -7.41 -0.67
C GLY A 52 7.85 -7.95 -0.65
N VAL A 53 6.83 -7.09 -0.80
CA VAL A 53 5.42 -7.56 -0.79
C VAL A 53 5.07 -8.32 -2.04
N THR A 54 5.57 -7.89 -3.20
CA THR A 54 5.40 -8.62 -4.48
C THR A 54 6.04 -10.00 -4.40
N VAL A 55 7.29 -10.08 -3.89
CA VAL A 55 7.95 -11.38 -3.67
C VAL A 55 7.16 -12.24 -2.70
N ALA A 56 6.70 -11.68 -1.58
CA ALA A 56 5.96 -12.44 -0.57
C ALA A 56 4.62 -12.98 -1.07
N LYS A 57 3.94 -12.27 -1.98
CA LYS A 57 2.67 -12.70 -2.58
C LYS A 57 2.82 -13.89 -3.52
N GLU A 58 3.96 -14.01 -4.21
CA GLU A 58 4.21 -15.06 -5.20
C GLU A 58 4.76 -16.36 -4.57
N VAL A 59 5.15 -16.35 -3.27
CA VAL A 59 5.66 -17.56 -2.62
C VAL A 59 4.51 -18.48 -2.25
N GLU A 60 4.44 -19.62 -2.94
CA GLU A 60 3.58 -20.76 -2.60
C GLU A 60 4.44 -22.00 -2.38
N LEU A 61 4.16 -22.75 -1.31
CA LEU A 61 4.93 -23.91 -0.93
C LEU A 61 4.10 -25.19 -1.09
N GLU A 62 4.76 -26.28 -1.48
CA GLU A 62 4.12 -27.57 -1.76
C GLU A 62 3.51 -28.22 -0.50
N ASP A 63 4.23 -28.15 0.66
CA ASP A 63 3.67 -28.62 1.94
C ASP A 63 2.62 -27.64 2.45
N PRO A 64 1.36 -28.08 2.69
CA PRO A 64 0.28 -27.19 3.11
C PRO A 64 0.52 -26.48 4.44
N VAL A 65 1.26 -27.07 5.38
CA VAL A 65 1.57 -26.47 6.69
C VAL A 65 2.69 -25.45 6.55
N GLU A 66 3.74 -25.76 5.78
CA GLU A 66 4.77 -24.77 5.45
C GLU A 66 4.15 -23.58 4.70
N ASN A 67 3.26 -23.85 3.74
CA ASN A 67 2.56 -22.80 3.00
C ASN A 67 1.70 -21.93 3.93
N MET A 68 1.05 -22.51 4.93
CA MET A 68 0.33 -21.75 5.95
C MET A 68 1.27 -20.83 6.74
N GLY A 69 2.49 -21.28 7.10
CA GLY A 69 3.52 -20.46 7.72
C GLY A 69 3.95 -19.29 6.83
N ALA A 70 4.18 -19.55 5.54
CA ALA A 70 4.50 -18.51 4.55
C ALA A 70 3.33 -17.52 4.39
N GLN A 71 2.09 -17.98 4.35
CA GLN A 71 0.91 -17.11 4.27
C GLN A 71 0.75 -16.21 5.49
N LEU A 72 1.02 -16.72 6.70
CA LEU A 72 0.94 -15.92 7.92
C LEU A 72 1.98 -14.78 7.92
N ILE A 73 3.25 -15.07 7.58
CA ILE A 73 4.27 -14.00 7.54
C ILE A 73 4.04 -13.02 6.38
N ARG A 74 3.47 -13.48 5.26
CA ARG A 74 3.01 -12.61 4.17
C ARG A 74 2.02 -11.56 4.66
N GLU A 75 1.15 -11.92 5.61
CA GLU A 75 0.20 -10.97 6.20
C GLU A 75 0.90 -9.78 6.88
N ALA A 76 2.07 -10.01 7.51
CA ALA A 76 2.87 -8.91 8.08
C ALA A 76 3.36 -7.94 7.00
N ALA A 77 3.84 -8.46 5.87
CA ALA A 77 4.28 -7.63 4.74
C ALA A 77 3.10 -6.84 4.13
N VAL A 78 1.98 -7.51 3.85
CA VAL A 78 0.77 -6.89 3.27
C VAL A 78 0.23 -5.81 4.21
N LYS A 79 0.12 -6.08 5.52
CA LYS A 79 -0.37 -5.10 6.49
C LYS A 79 0.54 -3.88 6.59
N THR A 80 1.85 -4.08 6.53
CA THR A 80 2.83 -2.99 6.54
C THR A 80 2.70 -2.14 5.28
N ASN A 81 2.55 -2.77 4.11
CA ASN A 81 2.29 -2.07 2.86
C ASN A 81 0.99 -1.24 2.91
N ASP A 82 -0.09 -1.83 3.40
CA ASP A 82 -1.41 -1.17 3.50
C ASP A 82 -1.39 0.08 4.38
N VAL A 83 -0.58 0.10 5.44
CA VAL A 83 -0.53 1.20 6.43
C VAL A 83 0.53 2.24 6.09
N ALA A 84 1.72 1.79 5.66
CA ALA A 84 2.89 2.66 5.49
C ALA A 84 3.40 2.73 4.05
N GLY A 85 2.98 1.82 3.16
CA GLY A 85 3.34 1.78 1.75
C GLY A 85 4.78 1.36 1.47
N ASP A 86 5.57 1.06 2.51
CA ASP A 86 6.97 0.62 2.43
C ASP A 86 7.30 -0.22 3.69
N GLY A 87 8.54 -0.76 3.77
CA GLY A 87 9.03 -1.52 4.93
C GLY A 87 8.59 -2.98 4.96
N THR A 88 8.07 -3.53 3.89
CA THR A 88 7.54 -4.89 3.78
C THR A 88 8.61 -5.96 4.01
N THR A 89 9.81 -5.75 3.47
CA THR A 89 10.98 -6.62 3.68
C THR A 89 11.43 -6.60 5.15
N THR A 90 11.46 -5.43 5.78
CA THR A 90 11.81 -5.26 7.19
C THR A 90 10.79 -5.97 8.09
N ALA A 91 9.50 -5.84 7.83
CA ALA A 91 8.44 -6.53 8.58
C ALA A 91 8.57 -8.05 8.47
N THR A 92 8.80 -8.57 7.26
CA THR A 92 9.01 -10.01 7.02
C THR A 92 10.22 -10.54 7.80
N LEU A 93 11.34 -9.82 7.76
CA LEU A 93 12.57 -10.21 8.45
C LEU A 93 12.40 -10.17 9.98
N LEU A 94 11.80 -9.13 10.51
CA LEU A 94 11.50 -9.02 11.95
C LEU A 94 10.60 -10.18 12.41
N ALA A 95 9.55 -10.50 11.66
CA ALA A 95 8.63 -11.58 11.99
C ALA A 95 9.35 -12.95 11.98
N ASP A 96 10.21 -13.23 11.00
CA ASP A 96 11.01 -14.45 10.93
C ASP A 96 11.90 -14.62 12.18
N VAL A 97 12.59 -13.57 12.58
CA VAL A 97 13.46 -13.63 13.78
C VAL A 97 12.64 -13.79 15.06
N ILE A 98 11.52 -13.09 15.20
CA ILE A 98 10.64 -13.24 16.37
C ILE A 98 10.09 -14.66 16.45
N VAL A 99 9.63 -15.24 15.33
CA VAL A 99 9.14 -16.62 15.27
C VAL A 99 10.26 -17.60 15.61
N SER A 100 11.42 -17.48 14.98
CA SER A 100 12.53 -18.39 15.16
C SER A 100 13.07 -18.40 16.60
N GLU A 101 13.26 -17.22 17.20
CA GLU A 101 13.71 -17.12 18.60
C GLU A 101 12.60 -17.52 19.57
N GLY A 102 11.34 -17.17 19.28
CA GLY A 102 10.18 -17.54 20.10
C GLY A 102 9.99 -19.05 20.16
N LEU A 103 10.00 -19.72 19.02
CA LEU A 103 9.82 -21.19 18.97
C LEU A 103 10.94 -21.96 19.67
N ARG A 104 12.19 -21.46 19.66
CA ARG A 104 13.27 -22.04 20.46
C ARG A 104 12.95 -22.04 21.94
N ASN A 105 12.40 -20.94 22.45
CA ASN A 105 12.04 -20.80 23.87
C ASN A 105 10.78 -21.61 24.23
N VAL A 106 9.75 -21.63 23.37
CA VAL A 106 8.54 -22.45 23.55
C VAL A 106 8.89 -23.94 23.57
N THR A 107 9.78 -24.39 22.65
CA THR A 107 10.27 -25.77 22.64
C THR A 107 11.08 -26.12 23.87
N ALA A 108 11.75 -25.14 24.47
CA ALA A 108 12.46 -25.29 25.74
C ALA A 108 11.54 -25.28 26.98
N GLY A 109 10.24 -25.09 26.80
CA GLY A 109 9.22 -25.19 27.86
C GLY A 109 8.72 -23.86 28.42
N ALA A 110 9.07 -22.73 27.80
CA ALA A 110 8.51 -21.42 28.18
C ALA A 110 7.03 -21.29 27.77
N ASP A 111 6.23 -20.59 28.60
CA ASP A 111 4.82 -20.34 28.29
C ASP A 111 4.65 -19.40 27.09
N ALA A 112 4.07 -19.90 26.02
CA ALA A 112 3.84 -19.13 24.78
C ALA A 112 2.96 -17.88 25.00
N LEU A 113 1.99 -17.95 25.93
CA LEU A 113 1.14 -16.81 26.27
C LEU A 113 1.89 -15.75 27.08
N GLY A 114 2.81 -16.17 27.97
CA GLY A 114 3.73 -15.30 28.67
C GLY A 114 4.67 -14.57 27.71
N ILE A 115 5.31 -15.33 26.80
CA ILE A 115 6.14 -14.77 25.73
C ILE A 115 5.37 -13.75 24.89
N ARG A 116 4.16 -14.07 24.45
CA ARG A 116 3.30 -13.15 23.70
C ARG A 116 3.08 -11.82 24.44
N ARG A 117 2.76 -11.87 25.76
CA ARG A 117 2.58 -10.64 26.56
C ARG A 117 3.87 -9.83 26.63
N GLY A 118 5.02 -10.50 26.77
CA GLY A 118 6.34 -9.86 26.75
C GLY A 118 6.66 -9.19 25.43
N ILE A 119 6.41 -9.87 24.29
CA ILE A 119 6.54 -9.32 22.95
C ILE A 119 5.70 -8.06 22.77
N GLN A 120 4.42 -8.09 23.23
CA GLN A 120 3.53 -6.93 23.11
C GLN A 120 4.07 -5.73 23.90
N LYS A 121 4.41 -5.91 25.17
CA LYS A 121 4.96 -4.84 26.03
C LYS A 121 6.25 -4.26 25.46
N ALA A 122 7.14 -5.12 24.97
CA ALA A 122 8.39 -4.70 24.34
C ALA A 122 8.15 -3.90 23.06
N THR A 123 7.23 -4.38 22.21
CA THR A 123 6.88 -3.69 20.96
C THR A 123 6.33 -2.30 21.24
N ASP A 124 5.40 -2.17 22.19
CA ASP A 124 4.81 -0.88 22.56
C ASP A 124 5.86 0.11 23.08
N ALA A 125 6.79 -0.35 23.93
CA ALA A 125 7.88 0.49 24.46
C ALA A 125 8.83 0.96 23.34
N VAL A 126 9.20 0.07 22.42
CA VAL A 126 10.07 0.40 21.28
C VAL A 126 9.37 1.39 20.34
N VAL A 127 8.10 1.18 20.05
CA VAL A 127 7.31 2.09 19.18
C VAL A 127 7.27 3.49 19.78
N GLU A 128 7.03 3.64 21.07
CA GLU A 128 7.05 4.94 21.73
C GLU A 128 8.47 5.58 21.72
N ALA A 129 9.52 4.79 21.88
CA ALA A 129 10.90 5.28 21.79
C ALA A 129 11.22 5.77 20.36
N ILE A 130 10.78 5.05 19.31
CA ILE A 130 10.98 5.46 17.91
C ILE A 130 10.21 6.76 17.62
N LYS A 131 8.97 6.89 18.09
CA LYS A 131 8.19 8.13 17.95
C LYS A 131 8.80 9.31 18.67
N ALA A 132 9.37 9.08 19.86
CA ALA A 132 10.05 10.12 20.62
C ALA A 132 11.33 10.66 19.93
N ASP A 133 11.95 9.82 19.09
CA ASP A 133 13.14 10.17 18.31
C ASP A 133 12.80 10.83 16.95
N ALA A 134 11.52 10.97 16.63
CA ALA A 134 11.05 11.50 15.35
C ALA A 134 11.53 12.95 15.13
N THR A 135 12.13 13.19 13.98
CA THR A 135 12.45 14.53 13.48
C THR A 135 11.42 14.90 12.42
N PRO A 136 10.64 15.99 12.60
CA PRO A 136 9.68 16.43 11.58
C PRO A 136 10.36 16.75 10.26
N VAL A 137 9.74 16.35 9.16
CA VAL A 137 10.22 16.70 7.80
C VAL A 137 9.80 18.13 7.49
N SER A 138 10.79 19.01 7.30
CA SER A 138 10.58 20.44 7.08
C SER A 138 11.21 20.97 5.79
N THR A 139 12.13 20.24 5.17
CA THR A 139 12.86 20.70 3.99
C THR A 139 12.66 19.75 2.79
N THR A 140 12.70 20.33 1.59
CA THR A 140 12.68 19.56 0.32
C THR A 140 13.83 18.57 0.23
N GLU A 141 14.99 18.89 0.83
CA GLU A 141 16.14 17.98 0.88
C GLU A 141 15.83 16.71 1.68
N GLN A 142 15.16 16.83 2.83
CA GLN A 142 14.75 15.66 3.62
C GLN A 142 13.74 14.80 2.86
N ILE A 143 12.82 15.41 2.13
CA ILE A 143 11.86 14.71 1.25
C ILE A 143 12.63 13.97 0.15
N THR A 144 13.58 14.65 -0.52
CA THR A 144 14.43 14.06 -1.56
C THR A 144 15.21 12.85 -1.03
N ASN A 145 15.77 12.95 0.17
CA ASN A 145 16.55 11.87 0.78
C ASN A 145 15.69 10.63 1.05
N VAL A 146 14.50 10.79 1.63
CA VAL A 146 13.57 9.68 1.85
C VAL A 146 13.18 9.01 0.53
N GLY A 147 12.78 9.81 -0.46
CA GLY A 147 12.44 9.29 -1.79
C GLY A 147 13.61 8.59 -2.48
N THR A 148 14.83 9.11 -2.32
CA THR A 148 16.06 8.52 -2.88
C THR A 148 16.35 7.15 -2.24
N ILE A 149 16.20 7.02 -0.93
CA ILE A 149 16.47 5.77 -0.21
C ILE A 149 15.45 4.70 -0.59
N SER A 150 14.17 5.04 -0.56
CA SER A 150 13.11 4.09 -0.90
C SER A 150 13.17 3.67 -2.37
N ALA A 151 13.40 4.63 -3.30
CA ALA A 151 13.55 4.30 -4.71
C ALA A 151 14.92 3.69 -5.09
N GLY A 152 15.96 3.85 -4.26
CA GLY A 152 17.35 3.54 -4.63
C GLY A 152 17.89 4.40 -5.79
N ASP A 153 17.27 5.56 -6.06
CA ASP A 153 17.56 6.44 -7.19
C ASP A 153 17.33 7.92 -6.85
N ALA A 154 18.39 8.71 -6.94
CA ALA A 154 18.36 10.14 -6.60
C ALA A 154 17.48 10.97 -7.56
N VAL A 155 17.35 10.55 -8.82
CA VAL A 155 16.50 11.25 -9.80
C VAL A 155 15.03 11.10 -9.42
N ILE A 156 14.64 9.89 -9.00
CA ILE A 156 13.28 9.61 -8.54
C ILE A 156 12.98 10.40 -7.26
N GLY A 157 13.89 10.38 -6.28
CA GLY A 157 13.72 11.15 -5.05
C GLY A 157 13.55 12.65 -5.28
N ALA A 158 14.37 13.24 -6.16
CA ALA A 158 14.27 14.65 -6.53
C ALA A 158 12.93 14.99 -7.22
N LYS A 159 12.45 14.11 -8.13
CA LYS A 159 11.18 14.32 -8.83
C LYS A 159 9.97 14.18 -7.91
N ILE A 160 10.00 13.27 -6.93
CA ILE A 160 8.95 13.17 -5.90
C ILE A 160 8.92 14.44 -5.05
N ALA A 161 10.07 14.94 -4.64
CA ALA A 161 10.14 16.19 -3.86
C ALA A 161 9.63 17.39 -4.66
N GLU A 162 10.00 17.52 -5.94
CA GLU A 162 9.49 18.53 -6.86
C GLU A 162 7.96 18.44 -7.00
N ALA A 163 7.43 17.23 -7.13
CA ALA A 163 5.98 17.02 -7.21
C ALA A 163 5.26 17.43 -5.92
N MET A 164 5.81 17.07 -4.75
CA MET A 164 5.23 17.46 -3.46
C MET A 164 5.30 18.96 -3.19
N ASP A 165 6.36 19.62 -3.61
CA ASP A 165 6.46 21.08 -3.51
C ASP A 165 5.43 21.79 -4.41
N ALA A 166 5.16 21.23 -5.59
CA ALA A 166 4.24 21.82 -6.55
C ALA A 166 2.77 21.71 -6.14
N VAL A 167 2.36 20.55 -5.59
CA VAL A 167 0.94 20.30 -5.21
C VAL A 167 0.68 20.41 -3.71
N GLY A 168 1.73 20.61 -2.91
CA GLY A 168 1.66 20.64 -1.45
C GLY A 168 1.74 19.26 -0.81
N LYS A 169 1.91 19.23 0.52
CA LYS A 169 2.13 17.99 1.29
C LYS A 169 1.00 16.97 1.17
N ASP A 170 -0.24 17.45 1.09
CA ASP A 170 -1.47 16.65 0.96
C ASP A 170 -1.95 16.56 -0.50
N GLY A 171 -1.18 17.09 -1.44
CA GLY A 171 -1.51 17.17 -2.85
C GLY A 171 -1.57 15.78 -3.52
N ALA A 172 -2.38 15.68 -4.56
CA ALA A 172 -2.50 14.46 -5.33
C ALA A 172 -1.31 14.27 -6.26
N ILE A 173 -0.67 13.09 -6.21
CA ILE A 173 0.41 12.70 -7.12
C ILE A 173 0.02 11.36 -7.74
N SER A 174 0.02 11.28 -9.06
CA SER A 174 -0.22 10.08 -9.86
C SER A 174 1.06 9.64 -10.56
N VAL A 175 1.18 8.33 -10.78
CA VAL A 175 2.26 7.74 -11.58
C VAL A 175 1.63 7.13 -12.83
N GLU A 176 2.04 7.60 -14.01
CA GLU A 176 1.50 7.17 -15.31
C GLU A 176 2.61 6.71 -16.27
N ASP A 177 2.23 5.87 -17.21
CA ASP A 177 3.13 5.40 -18.25
C ASP A 177 3.39 6.50 -19.28
N SER A 178 4.63 6.59 -19.77
CA SER A 178 5.05 7.52 -20.80
C SER A 178 5.56 6.78 -22.04
N GLN A 179 5.36 7.39 -23.21
CA GLN A 179 5.97 6.93 -24.47
C GLN A 179 7.43 7.42 -24.63
N THR A 180 7.83 8.40 -23.80
CA THR A 180 9.21 8.93 -23.78
C THR A 180 10.04 8.21 -22.74
N PHE A 181 11.37 8.13 -22.96
CA PHE A 181 12.27 7.57 -21.95
C PHE A 181 12.49 8.55 -20.79
N GLY A 182 12.68 8.00 -19.60
CA GLY A 182 13.02 8.79 -18.42
C GLY A 182 11.83 9.04 -17.48
N LEU A 183 11.96 10.05 -16.64
CA LEU A 183 10.96 10.46 -15.66
C LEU A 183 10.70 11.96 -15.82
N ASP A 184 9.49 12.29 -16.25
CA ASP A 184 9.01 13.66 -16.39
C ASP A 184 7.85 13.93 -15.42
N MET A 185 7.53 15.20 -15.20
CA MET A 185 6.42 15.61 -14.35
C MET A 185 5.61 16.71 -15.03
N ASP A 186 4.29 16.52 -15.04
CA ASP A 186 3.32 17.54 -15.43
C ASP A 186 2.36 17.83 -14.26
N ILE A 187 1.85 19.07 -14.21
CA ILE A 187 0.76 19.43 -13.32
C ILE A 187 -0.49 19.60 -14.16
N VAL A 188 -1.53 18.84 -13.81
CA VAL A 188 -2.80 18.82 -14.54
C VAL A 188 -3.97 19.13 -13.61
N GLU A 189 -5.11 19.53 -14.20
CA GLU A 189 -6.35 19.70 -13.45
C GLU A 189 -6.82 18.34 -12.91
N GLY A 190 -7.24 18.30 -11.65
CA GLY A 190 -7.70 17.05 -11.04
C GLY A 190 -7.95 17.16 -9.55
N MET A 191 -8.48 16.10 -8.97
CA MET A 191 -8.83 16.05 -7.55
C MET A 191 -8.70 14.65 -6.98
N GLN A 192 -8.35 14.57 -5.68
CA GLN A 192 -8.36 13.34 -4.92
C GLN A 192 -9.39 13.41 -3.79
N TYR A 193 -10.09 12.27 -3.58
CA TYR A 193 -11.04 12.08 -2.48
C TYR A 193 -10.71 10.82 -1.69
N GLU A 194 -10.91 10.88 -0.37
CA GLU A 194 -10.77 9.73 0.54
C GLU A 194 -12.06 8.89 0.55
N ARG A 195 -12.43 8.41 -0.63
CA ARG A 195 -13.55 7.49 -0.85
C ARG A 195 -13.17 6.50 -1.94
N GLY A 196 -13.16 5.23 -1.58
CA GLY A 196 -12.87 4.14 -2.51
C GLY A 196 -14.12 3.55 -3.14
N TYR A 197 -13.91 2.52 -3.94
CA TYR A 197 -14.99 1.80 -4.61
C TYR A 197 -15.95 1.14 -3.60
N ILE A 198 -17.23 1.04 -3.99
CA ILE A 198 -18.29 0.45 -3.14
C ILE A 198 -18.08 -1.07 -2.96
N SER A 199 -17.49 -1.73 -3.93
CA SER A 199 -17.23 -3.18 -3.90
C SER A 199 -15.84 -3.51 -4.43
N PRO A 200 -15.09 -4.43 -3.77
CA PRO A 200 -13.79 -4.91 -4.27
C PRO A 200 -13.85 -5.51 -5.67
N TYR A 201 -14.99 -6.08 -6.06
CA TYR A 201 -15.21 -6.62 -7.42
C TYR A 201 -15.23 -5.56 -8.52
N MET A 202 -15.21 -4.27 -8.16
CA MET A 202 -15.05 -3.16 -9.10
C MET A 202 -13.60 -2.91 -9.50
N ALA A 203 -12.61 -3.48 -8.82
CA ALA A 203 -11.21 -3.37 -9.19
C ALA A 203 -10.97 -3.93 -10.61
N THR A 204 -10.24 -3.19 -11.44
CA THR A 204 -9.83 -3.64 -12.79
C THR A 204 -8.51 -4.40 -12.74
N ASP A 205 -7.67 -4.07 -11.77
CA ASP A 205 -6.45 -4.78 -11.41
C ASP A 205 -6.66 -5.46 -10.05
N MET A 206 -6.80 -6.77 -10.07
CA MET A 206 -7.06 -7.58 -8.86
C MET A 206 -5.79 -7.81 -8.03
N GLU A 207 -4.60 -7.69 -8.62
CA GLU A 207 -3.33 -7.83 -7.89
C GLU A 207 -3.08 -6.60 -7.00
N LYS A 208 -3.33 -5.41 -7.55
CA LYS A 208 -3.19 -4.13 -6.84
C LYS A 208 -4.46 -3.71 -6.10
N MET A 209 -5.58 -4.40 -6.29
CA MET A 209 -6.90 -4.00 -5.80
C MET A 209 -7.26 -2.57 -6.19
N GLU A 210 -6.99 -2.19 -7.45
CA GLU A 210 -7.24 -0.88 -8.02
C GLU A 210 -8.18 -0.95 -9.22
N ALA A 211 -8.99 0.07 -9.40
CA ALA A 211 -9.73 0.29 -10.63
C ALA A 211 -9.09 1.47 -11.38
N ASN A 212 -8.56 1.20 -12.57
CA ASN A 212 -7.99 2.20 -13.47
C ASN A 212 -8.91 2.36 -14.68
N LEU A 213 -9.49 3.55 -14.83
CA LEU A 213 -10.40 3.88 -15.93
C LEU A 213 -9.73 4.90 -16.84
N SER A 214 -9.56 4.57 -18.11
CA SER A 214 -9.03 5.47 -19.14
C SER A 214 -10.19 6.12 -19.91
N ASP A 215 -10.13 7.42 -20.06
CA ASP A 215 -11.16 8.25 -20.71
C ASP A 215 -12.60 7.95 -20.23
N PRO A 216 -12.85 7.84 -18.90
CA PRO A 216 -14.18 7.51 -18.42
C PRO A 216 -15.19 8.64 -18.63
N TYR A 217 -16.47 8.27 -18.77
CA TYR A 217 -17.55 9.17 -18.43
C TYR A 217 -17.71 9.24 -16.91
N ILE A 218 -18.13 10.40 -16.40
CA ILE A 218 -18.28 10.66 -14.96
C ILE A 218 -19.71 11.11 -14.69
N LEU A 219 -20.45 10.29 -13.95
CA LEU A 219 -21.82 10.57 -13.50
C LEU A 219 -21.79 11.08 -12.06
N LEU A 220 -22.33 12.26 -11.82
CA LEU A 220 -22.44 12.89 -10.51
C LEU A 220 -23.90 12.99 -10.10
N THR A 221 -24.25 12.45 -8.94
CA THR A 221 -25.61 12.59 -8.39
C THR A 221 -25.62 12.61 -6.87
N ASP A 222 -26.54 13.38 -6.29
CA ASP A 222 -26.84 13.37 -4.86
C ASP A 222 -27.81 12.25 -4.45
N GLN A 223 -28.29 11.49 -5.43
CA GLN A 223 -29.30 10.45 -5.26
C GLN A 223 -28.65 9.09 -4.99
N LYS A 224 -29.43 8.23 -4.33
CA LYS A 224 -29.11 6.82 -4.14
C LYS A 224 -29.56 6.01 -5.35
N ILE A 225 -28.68 5.14 -5.84
CA ILE A 225 -28.96 4.28 -7.00
C ILE A 225 -29.23 2.86 -6.50
N SER A 226 -30.52 2.50 -6.39
CA SER A 226 -30.94 1.14 -5.95
C SER A 226 -31.53 0.34 -7.11
N ASN A 227 -32.15 1.02 -8.09
CA ASN A 227 -32.75 0.43 -9.26
C ASN A 227 -31.95 0.82 -10.51
N ILE A 228 -31.54 -0.16 -11.30
CA ILE A 228 -30.79 0.08 -12.53
C ILE A 228 -31.66 0.59 -13.68
N GLN A 229 -32.98 0.35 -13.64
CA GLN A 229 -33.91 0.67 -14.73
C GLN A 229 -33.88 2.15 -15.09
N ASP A 230 -33.74 3.03 -14.10
CA ASP A 230 -33.68 4.48 -14.30
C ASP A 230 -32.43 4.91 -15.10
N MET A 231 -31.39 4.07 -15.11
CA MET A 231 -30.12 4.34 -15.80
C MET A 231 -29.99 3.62 -17.15
N VAL A 232 -30.87 2.68 -17.48
CA VAL A 232 -30.75 1.86 -18.70
C VAL A 232 -30.58 2.70 -19.96
N PRO A 233 -31.37 3.76 -20.21
CA PRO A 233 -31.22 4.56 -21.41
C PRO A 233 -29.85 5.25 -21.52
N LEU A 234 -29.28 5.69 -20.40
CA LEU A 234 -27.95 6.28 -20.33
C LEU A 234 -26.88 5.22 -20.55
N LEU A 235 -26.98 4.07 -19.86
CA LEU A 235 -26.00 2.98 -19.97
C LEU A 235 -25.91 2.42 -21.40
N GLU A 236 -27.05 2.29 -22.10
CA GLU A 236 -27.08 1.86 -23.51
C GLU A 236 -26.33 2.85 -24.44
N GLN A 237 -26.40 4.14 -24.16
CA GLN A 237 -25.65 5.15 -24.92
C GLN A 237 -24.15 5.03 -24.64
N ILE A 238 -23.75 4.90 -23.36
CA ILE A 238 -22.35 4.79 -22.97
C ILE A 238 -21.75 3.50 -23.53
N MET A 239 -22.45 2.37 -23.46
CA MET A 239 -21.98 1.08 -24.00
C MET A 239 -21.66 1.16 -25.49
N LYS A 240 -22.39 1.94 -26.28
CA LYS A 240 -22.11 2.16 -27.72
C LYS A 240 -20.78 2.87 -27.96
N THR A 241 -20.28 3.63 -26.99
CA THR A 241 -19.00 4.34 -27.10
C THR A 241 -17.81 3.48 -26.70
N GLY A 242 -18.02 2.39 -25.96
CA GLY A 242 -16.97 1.53 -25.41
C GLY A 242 -16.18 2.15 -24.25
N ARG A 243 -16.54 3.36 -23.79
CA ARG A 243 -15.86 4.05 -22.68
C ARG A 243 -16.39 3.56 -21.33
N PRO A 244 -15.53 3.45 -20.31
CA PRO A 244 -15.96 3.09 -18.96
C PRO A 244 -16.74 4.22 -18.29
N LEU A 245 -17.47 3.89 -17.23
CA LEU A 245 -18.25 4.83 -16.43
C LEU A 245 -17.74 4.90 -15.00
N PHE A 246 -17.46 6.11 -14.51
CA PHE A 246 -17.23 6.40 -13.11
C PHE A 246 -18.47 7.04 -12.50
N ILE A 247 -19.00 6.45 -11.42
CA ILE A 247 -20.23 6.90 -10.75
C ILE A 247 -19.86 7.45 -9.37
N VAL A 248 -20.27 8.69 -9.11
CA VAL A 248 -20.21 9.32 -7.79
C VAL A 248 -21.64 9.61 -7.35
N ALA A 249 -22.16 8.79 -6.44
CA ALA A 249 -23.55 8.84 -5.98
C ALA A 249 -23.65 8.85 -4.46
N GLU A 250 -24.79 9.18 -3.88
CA GLU A 250 -24.97 9.01 -2.45
C GLU A 250 -24.67 7.58 -2.01
N ASP A 251 -25.21 6.62 -2.71
CA ASP A 251 -24.89 5.18 -2.58
C ASP A 251 -25.30 4.46 -3.88
N VAL A 252 -24.68 3.29 -4.11
CA VAL A 252 -25.13 2.35 -5.15
C VAL A 252 -25.29 0.99 -4.49
N GLU A 253 -26.51 0.47 -4.47
CA GLU A 253 -26.83 -0.75 -3.73
C GLU A 253 -27.86 -1.63 -4.45
N GLY A 254 -28.18 -2.77 -3.85
CA GLY A 254 -29.24 -3.67 -4.29
C GLY A 254 -29.06 -4.18 -5.70
N GLU A 255 -30.13 -4.12 -6.49
CA GLU A 255 -30.16 -4.60 -7.87
C GLU A 255 -29.20 -3.82 -8.78
N ALA A 256 -29.08 -2.51 -8.58
CA ALA A 256 -28.19 -1.67 -9.38
C ALA A 256 -26.72 -2.10 -9.22
N LEU A 257 -26.25 -2.29 -7.99
CA LEU A 257 -24.91 -2.76 -7.71
C LEU A 257 -24.66 -4.15 -8.31
N ALA A 258 -25.57 -5.09 -8.10
CA ALA A 258 -25.44 -6.45 -8.61
C ALA A 258 -25.36 -6.47 -10.15
N THR A 259 -26.19 -5.67 -10.82
CA THR A 259 -26.20 -5.58 -12.29
C THR A 259 -24.91 -4.97 -12.84
N ILE A 260 -24.37 -3.91 -12.22
CA ILE A 260 -23.10 -3.30 -12.60
C ILE A 260 -21.97 -4.32 -12.49
N LEU A 261 -21.88 -5.02 -11.34
CA LEU A 261 -20.86 -6.02 -11.12
C LEU A 261 -20.94 -7.19 -12.11
N LEU A 262 -22.15 -7.67 -12.38
CA LEU A 262 -22.38 -8.77 -13.33
C LEU A 262 -21.93 -8.39 -14.76
N ASN A 263 -22.24 -7.18 -15.22
CA ASN A 263 -21.83 -6.69 -16.54
C ASN A 263 -20.30 -6.55 -16.62
N LYS A 264 -19.65 -6.04 -15.57
CA LYS A 264 -18.20 -5.98 -15.49
C LYS A 264 -17.57 -7.38 -15.56
N LEU A 265 -18.07 -8.34 -14.77
CA LEU A 265 -17.57 -9.72 -14.78
C LEU A 265 -17.73 -10.41 -16.14
N ARG A 266 -18.78 -10.08 -16.88
CA ARG A 266 -19.02 -10.56 -18.26
C ARG A 266 -18.18 -9.83 -19.31
N GLY A 267 -17.45 -8.79 -18.93
CA GLY A 267 -16.67 -7.97 -19.87
C GLY A 267 -17.51 -7.12 -20.83
N THR A 268 -18.83 -6.98 -20.57
CA THR A 268 -19.74 -6.23 -21.44
C THR A 268 -19.67 -4.73 -21.20
N PHE A 269 -19.42 -4.32 -19.95
CA PHE A 269 -19.37 -2.91 -19.57
C PHE A 269 -18.58 -2.73 -18.26
N THR A 270 -17.67 -1.78 -18.25
CA THR A 270 -16.91 -1.42 -17.05
C THR A 270 -17.49 -0.17 -16.41
N ALA A 271 -18.03 -0.32 -15.20
CA ALA A 271 -18.39 0.80 -14.36
C ALA A 271 -17.84 0.61 -12.94
N VAL A 272 -17.42 1.72 -12.35
CA VAL A 272 -16.91 1.78 -10.97
C VAL A 272 -17.66 2.87 -10.25
N ALA A 273 -18.13 2.57 -9.05
CA ALA A 273 -18.92 3.50 -8.24
C ALA A 273 -18.23 3.76 -6.89
N ILE A 274 -18.28 5.02 -6.46
CA ILE A 274 -17.90 5.44 -5.11
C ILE A 274 -19.06 6.14 -4.44
N LYS A 275 -19.07 6.16 -3.10
CA LYS A 275 -19.98 7.01 -2.35
C LYS A 275 -19.50 8.45 -2.41
N ALA A 276 -20.40 9.38 -2.74
CA ALA A 276 -20.10 10.79 -2.79
C ALA A 276 -19.49 11.28 -1.44
N PRO A 277 -18.40 12.02 -1.46
CA PRO A 277 -17.77 12.53 -0.25
C PRO A 277 -18.67 13.51 0.50
N GLY A 278 -18.63 13.49 1.84
CA GLY A 278 -19.44 14.37 2.69
C GLY A 278 -20.85 13.89 2.92
N PHE A 279 -21.64 14.71 3.64
CA PHE A 279 -23.04 14.47 3.99
C PHE A 279 -23.85 15.75 3.84
N GLY A 280 -25.15 15.64 3.51
CA GLY A 280 -26.07 16.79 3.37
C GLY A 280 -25.55 17.85 2.39
N ASP A 281 -25.66 19.14 2.75
CA ASP A 281 -25.25 20.26 1.90
C ASP A 281 -23.76 20.24 1.55
N ARG A 282 -22.92 19.70 2.44
CA ARG A 282 -21.49 19.55 2.17
C ARG A 282 -21.22 18.58 1.02
N ARG A 283 -21.99 17.47 0.93
CA ARG A 283 -21.91 16.54 -0.21
C ARG A 283 -22.21 17.25 -1.52
N LYS A 284 -23.28 18.04 -1.56
CA LYS A 284 -23.66 18.81 -2.76
C LYS A 284 -22.55 19.75 -3.22
N ARG A 285 -21.96 20.50 -2.28
CA ARG A 285 -20.84 21.39 -2.59
C ARG A 285 -19.62 20.67 -3.14
N ILE A 286 -19.32 19.46 -2.62
CA ILE A 286 -18.21 18.64 -3.14
C ILE A 286 -18.55 18.09 -4.54
N LEU A 287 -19.79 17.64 -4.78
CA LEU A 287 -20.23 17.23 -6.12
C LEU A 287 -20.10 18.36 -7.14
N GLU A 288 -20.44 19.59 -6.75
CA GLU A 288 -20.23 20.78 -7.59
C GLU A 288 -18.74 21.08 -7.85
N ASP A 289 -17.85 20.82 -6.86
CA ASP A 289 -16.41 20.94 -7.05
C ASP A 289 -15.89 19.90 -8.07
N ILE A 290 -16.38 18.65 -7.99
CA ILE A 290 -16.08 17.61 -8.98
C ILE A 290 -16.63 17.99 -10.35
N ALA A 291 -17.85 18.53 -10.41
CA ALA A 291 -18.47 18.97 -11.65
C ALA A 291 -17.63 20.05 -12.35
N ALA A 292 -17.14 21.04 -11.60
CA ALA A 292 -16.26 22.08 -12.16
C ALA A 292 -14.97 21.50 -12.78
N VAL A 293 -14.36 20.49 -12.12
CA VAL A 293 -13.11 19.87 -12.61
C VAL A 293 -13.34 18.94 -13.80
N THR A 294 -14.50 18.28 -13.88
CA THR A 294 -14.77 17.24 -14.90
C THR A 294 -15.65 17.70 -16.05
N GLY A 295 -16.24 18.88 -15.93
CA GLY A 295 -17.25 19.38 -16.86
C GLY A 295 -18.61 18.67 -16.75
N ALA A 296 -18.85 17.91 -15.68
CA ALA A 296 -20.12 17.23 -15.44
C ALA A 296 -21.21 18.20 -14.99
N GLN A 297 -22.46 17.80 -15.17
CA GLN A 297 -23.61 18.38 -14.49
C GLN A 297 -24.03 17.47 -13.34
N VAL A 298 -24.21 18.02 -12.13
CA VAL A 298 -24.73 17.24 -11.01
C VAL A 298 -26.22 16.98 -11.22
N ILE A 299 -26.62 15.71 -11.19
CA ILE A 299 -28.03 15.31 -11.23
C ILE A 299 -28.57 15.40 -9.80
N ASP A 300 -29.14 16.55 -9.48
CA ASP A 300 -29.64 16.90 -8.14
C ASP A 300 -31.15 16.84 -8.09
N LYS A 301 -31.66 16.09 -7.12
CA LYS A 301 -33.09 15.91 -6.89
C LYS A 301 -33.79 17.22 -6.50
N ASP A 302 -33.11 18.13 -5.80
CA ASP A 302 -33.70 19.41 -5.37
C ASP A 302 -34.02 20.34 -6.56
N PHE A 303 -33.32 20.15 -7.70
CA PHE A 303 -33.60 20.81 -8.96
C PHE A 303 -34.61 20.04 -9.84
N GLY A 304 -35.23 18.99 -9.30
CA GLY A 304 -36.22 18.17 -10.03
C GLY A 304 -35.59 17.26 -11.07
N MET A 305 -34.27 17.03 -11.06
CA MET A 305 -33.60 16.15 -12.00
C MET A 305 -33.64 14.70 -11.51
N THR A 306 -33.92 13.77 -12.42
CA THR A 306 -33.92 12.34 -12.12
C THR A 306 -32.83 11.62 -12.93
N LEU A 307 -32.42 10.43 -12.46
CA LEU A 307 -31.47 9.60 -13.20
C LEU A 307 -32.02 9.13 -14.55
N ALA A 308 -33.36 9.03 -14.69
CA ALA A 308 -34.03 8.67 -15.94
C ALA A 308 -33.88 9.76 -17.00
N ASP A 309 -33.71 11.02 -16.58
CA ASP A 309 -33.51 12.16 -17.47
C ASP A 309 -32.04 12.39 -17.85
N ALA A 310 -31.13 11.60 -17.26
CA ALA A 310 -29.71 11.74 -17.46
C ALA A 310 -29.32 11.46 -18.93
N LYS A 311 -28.55 12.38 -19.52
CA LYS A 311 -28.03 12.29 -20.88
C LYS A 311 -26.52 12.26 -20.89
N ILE A 312 -25.94 11.74 -21.96
CA ILE A 312 -24.48 11.63 -22.10
C ILE A 312 -23.79 13.00 -22.07
N GLU A 313 -24.47 14.06 -22.54
CA GLU A 313 -23.98 15.43 -22.51
C GLU A 313 -23.87 16.03 -21.11
N MET A 314 -24.55 15.45 -20.13
CA MET A 314 -24.50 15.85 -18.72
C MET A 314 -23.33 15.19 -17.99
N LEU A 315 -22.69 14.18 -18.60
CA LEU A 315 -21.59 13.46 -18.00
C LEU A 315 -20.29 14.26 -18.15
N GLY A 316 -19.50 14.30 -17.08
CA GLY A 316 -18.15 14.77 -17.15
C GLY A 316 -17.21 13.75 -17.77
N THR A 317 -15.99 14.17 -18.01
CA THR A 317 -14.90 13.29 -18.49
C THR A 317 -13.59 13.65 -17.82
N ALA A 318 -12.65 12.70 -17.79
CA ALA A 318 -11.28 12.89 -17.39
C ALA A 318 -10.38 11.98 -18.24
N LYS A 319 -9.09 12.25 -18.28
CA LYS A 319 -8.14 11.38 -18.95
C LYS A 319 -8.01 10.04 -18.23
N THR A 320 -7.89 10.09 -16.89
CA THR A 320 -7.75 8.87 -16.07
C THR A 320 -8.50 9.05 -14.76
N VAL A 321 -9.14 7.97 -14.28
CA VAL A 321 -9.65 7.90 -12.91
C VAL A 321 -9.10 6.64 -12.26
N LYS A 322 -8.39 6.80 -11.14
CA LYS A 322 -7.83 5.72 -10.32
C LYS A 322 -8.59 5.61 -9.02
N ILE A 323 -9.10 4.42 -8.71
CA ILE A 323 -9.86 4.17 -7.50
C ILE A 323 -9.27 2.97 -6.76
N THR A 324 -8.96 3.17 -5.47
CA THR A 324 -8.56 2.10 -4.54
C THR A 324 -9.71 1.80 -3.57
N LYS A 325 -9.47 0.97 -2.56
CA LYS A 325 -10.44 0.71 -1.48
C LYS A 325 -10.78 1.97 -0.66
N ASP A 326 -9.87 2.93 -0.59
CA ASP A 326 -9.98 4.09 0.31
C ASP A 326 -9.99 5.44 -0.43
N ARG A 327 -9.56 5.50 -1.68
CA ARG A 327 -9.33 6.75 -2.41
C ARG A 327 -9.84 6.68 -3.85
N ALA A 328 -10.26 7.84 -4.37
CA ALA A 328 -10.51 8.06 -5.79
C ALA A 328 -9.74 9.30 -6.25
N LEU A 329 -8.99 9.18 -7.33
CA LEU A 329 -8.18 10.22 -7.95
C LEU A 329 -8.67 10.46 -9.38
N ILE A 330 -9.09 11.67 -9.66
CA ILE A 330 -9.45 12.16 -11.00
C ILE A 330 -8.26 12.94 -11.55
N VAL A 331 -7.75 12.55 -12.70
CA VAL A 331 -6.56 13.13 -13.34
C VAL A 331 -6.97 13.71 -14.68
N ASP A 332 -6.56 14.93 -14.95
CA ASP A 332 -6.78 15.66 -16.19
C ASP A 332 -8.28 15.69 -16.56
N GLY A 333 -9.06 16.29 -15.66
CA GLY A 333 -10.51 16.50 -15.85
C GLY A 333 -10.78 17.51 -16.97
N ALA A 334 -11.82 17.26 -17.75
CA ALA A 334 -12.18 18.09 -18.92
C ALA A 334 -13.01 19.34 -18.57
N GLY A 335 -12.99 19.78 -17.30
CA GLY A 335 -13.66 20.99 -16.86
C GLY A 335 -13.03 22.27 -17.43
N ASP A 336 -13.86 23.31 -17.51
CA ASP A 336 -13.38 24.64 -17.95
C ASP A 336 -12.55 25.30 -16.85
N LYS A 337 -11.32 25.71 -17.17
CA LYS A 337 -10.43 26.42 -16.24
C LYS A 337 -11.06 27.69 -15.67
N ALA A 338 -11.89 28.40 -16.43
CA ALA A 338 -12.60 29.57 -15.95
C ALA A 338 -13.62 29.20 -14.87
N ALA A 339 -14.37 28.11 -15.05
CA ALA A 339 -15.32 27.62 -14.05
C ALA A 339 -14.62 27.16 -12.76
N ILE A 340 -13.45 26.51 -12.87
CA ILE A 340 -12.63 26.13 -11.71
C ILE A 340 -12.16 27.37 -10.95
N GLN A 341 -11.65 28.40 -11.64
CA GLN A 341 -11.20 29.65 -11.02
C GLN A 341 -12.36 30.44 -10.38
N GLU A 342 -13.53 30.44 -10.99
CA GLU A 342 -14.74 31.02 -10.40
C GLU A 342 -15.11 30.30 -9.10
N ARG A 343 -15.04 28.96 -9.09
CA ARG A 343 -15.33 28.13 -7.92
C ARG A 343 -14.33 28.42 -6.79
N ILE A 344 -13.03 28.49 -7.10
CA ILE A 344 -11.95 28.86 -6.16
C ILE A 344 -12.23 30.24 -5.57
N SER A 345 -12.60 31.23 -6.40
CA SER A 345 -12.92 32.58 -5.95
C SER A 345 -14.15 32.62 -5.04
N HIS A 346 -15.14 31.77 -5.31
CA HIS A 346 -16.32 31.65 -4.46
C HIS A 346 -15.98 31.08 -3.08
N ILE A 347 -15.18 30.01 -3.01
CA ILE A 347 -14.72 29.42 -1.74
C ILE A 347 -13.88 30.42 -0.93
N LYS A 348 -12.99 31.19 -1.57
CA LYS A 348 -12.21 32.24 -0.89
C LYS A 348 -13.09 33.31 -0.25
N LYS A 349 -14.15 33.76 -0.94
CA LYS A 349 -15.12 34.70 -0.37
C LYS A 349 -15.93 34.12 0.77
N GLU A 350 -16.22 32.81 0.72
CA GLU A 350 -16.91 32.08 1.79
C GLU A 350 -16.01 31.97 3.04
N LEU A 351 -14.69 31.71 2.85
CA LEU A 351 -13.69 31.68 3.91
C LEU A 351 -13.57 33.01 4.69
N GLU A 352 -13.74 34.15 4.01
CA GLU A 352 -13.71 35.49 4.65
C GLU A 352 -14.91 35.73 5.58
N ARG A 353 -16.01 34.97 5.41
CA ARG A 353 -17.28 35.21 6.11
C ARG A 353 -17.62 34.15 7.16
N VAL A 354 -16.88 33.05 7.18
CA VAL A 354 -17.15 31.93 8.07
C VAL A 354 -16.55 32.18 9.45
N ASP A 355 -17.38 32.07 10.48
CA ASP A 355 -16.99 32.26 11.89
C ASP A 355 -16.60 30.94 12.58
N SER A 356 -17.06 29.79 12.07
CA SER A 356 -16.79 28.46 12.62
C SER A 356 -15.40 27.97 12.19
N ASP A 357 -14.52 27.68 13.13
CA ASP A 357 -13.19 27.10 12.85
C ASP A 357 -13.29 25.77 12.10
N PHE A 358 -14.24 24.93 12.46
CA PHE A 358 -14.49 23.66 11.77
C PHE A 358 -14.93 23.84 10.31
N ASP A 359 -15.81 24.82 10.03
CA ASP A 359 -16.22 25.10 8.64
C ASP A 359 -15.11 25.77 7.85
N ARG A 360 -14.29 26.60 8.53
CA ARG A 360 -13.08 27.21 7.95
C ARG A 360 -12.10 26.14 7.50
N ASP A 361 -11.78 25.15 8.34
CA ASP A 361 -10.90 24.05 8.00
C ASP A 361 -11.42 23.27 6.80
N LYS A 362 -12.74 23.02 6.73
CA LYS A 362 -13.35 22.29 5.61
C LYS A 362 -13.38 23.08 4.30
N LEU A 363 -13.50 24.39 4.38
CA LEU A 363 -13.39 25.26 3.20
C LEU A 363 -11.94 25.35 2.72
N GLN A 364 -10.97 25.40 3.65
CA GLN A 364 -9.55 25.35 3.31
C GLN A 364 -9.17 24.03 2.64
N GLU A 365 -9.65 22.90 3.15
CA GLU A 365 -9.45 21.58 2.53
C GLU A 365 -9.99 21.54 1.08
N ARG A 366 -11.21 22.05 0.85
CA ARG A 366 -11.81 22.13 -0.50
C ARG A 366 -11.00 23.04 -1.41
N LEU A 367 -10.58 24.20 -0.90
CA LEU A 367 -9.76 25.15 -1.64
C LEU A 367 -8.43 24.54 -2.06
N ALA A 368 -7.75 23.83 -1.14
CA ALA A 368 -6.48 23.17 -1.42
C ALA A 368 -6.65 22.10 -2.51
N LYS A 369 -7.71 21.29 -2.44
CA LYS A 369 -8.00 20.25 -3.45
C LYS A 369 -8.28 20.84 -4.84
N LEU A 370 -8.98 21.96 -4.93
CA LEU A 370 -9.30 22.61 -6.20
C LEU A 370 -8.11 23.39 -6.80
N SER A 371 -7.28 24.01 -5.95
CA SER A 371 -6.20 24.88 -6.40
C SER A 371 -4.87 24.15 -6.64
N GLY A 372 -4.67 22.99 -6.01
CA GLY A 372 -3.41 22.26 -6.07
C GLY A 372 -3.21 21.44 -7.36
N GLY A 373 -4.30 21.06 -8.03
CA GLY A 373 -4.21 20.15 -9.17
C GLY A 373 -3.70 18.75 -8.79
N VAL A 374 -3.20 18.02 -9.79
CA VAL A 374 -2.54 16.72 -9.64
C VAL A 374 -1.18 16.74 -10.31
N ALA A 375 -0.12 16.40 -9.57
CA ALA A 375 1.17 16.14 -10.19
C ALA A 375 1.18 14.75 -10.81
N VAL A 376 1.50 14.66 -12.09
CA VAL A 376 1.58 13.40 -12.84
C VAL A 376 3.04 13.10 -13.12
N LEU A 377 3.58 12.09 -12.45
CA LEU A 377 4.91 11.54 -12.74
C LEU A 377 4.79 10.58 -13.92
N LYS A 378 5.37 10.97 -15.05
CA LYS A 378 5.35 10.20 -16.31
C LYS A 378 6.61 9.35 -16.41
N VAL A 379 6.43 8.04 -16.38
CA VAL A 379 7.51 7.05 -16.33
C VAL A 379 7.64 6.38 -17.67
N GLY A 380 8.85 6.42 -18.26
CA GLY A 380 9.16 5.73 -19.49
C GLY A 380 10.37 4.81 -19.36
N ALA A 381 10.32 3.67 -20.06
CA ALA A 381 11.39 2.67 -20.09
C ALA A 381 11.49 1.99 -21.44
N ALA A 382 12.59 1.26 -21.69
CA ALA A 382 12.82 0.57 -22.95
C ALA A 382 11.99 -0.71 -23.10
N THR A 383 11.62 -1.33 -21.97
CA THR A 383 10.82 -2.57 -21.95
C THR A 383 9.68 -2.46 -20.97
N GLU A 384 8.63 -3.24 -21.18
CA GLU A 384 7.47 -3.30 -20.26
C GLU A 384 7.85 -3.77 -18.85
N ALA A 385 8.79 -4.71 -18.76
CA ALA A 385 9.29 -5.22 -17.49
C ALA A 385 10.02 -4.11 -16.69
N GLU A 386 10.88 -3.34 -17.36
CA GLU A 386 11.58 -2.18 -16.77
C GLU A 386 10.58 -1.09 -16.35
N LEU A 387 9.56 -0.84 -17.18
CA LEU A 387 8.52 0.15 -16.89
C LEU A 387 7.75 -0.20 -15.61
N LYS A 388 7.30 -1.45 -15.50
CA LYS A 388 6.58 -1.95 -14.32
C LYS A 388 7.43 -1.85 -13.06
N GLU A 389 8.70 -2.23 -13.14
CA GLU A 389 9.65 -2.14 -12.02
C GLU A 389 9.86 -0.69 -11.58
N LYS A 390 10.17 0.22 -12.51
CA LYS A 390 10.35 1.64 -12.21
C LYS A 390 9.10 2.27 -11.59
N LYS A 391 7.93 1.94 -12.14
CA LYS A 391 6.65 2.46 -11.65
C LYS A 391 6.37 2.00 -10.22
N SER A 392 6.55 0.72 -9.91
CA SER A 392 6.39 0.19 -8.55
C SER A 392 7.32 0.89 -7.58
N ARG A 393 8.59 1.04 -7.92
CA ARG A 393 9.61 1.71 -7.13
C ARG A 393 9.31 3.19 -6.85
N ILE A 394 8.73 3.90 -7.84
CA ILE A 394 8.27 5.29 -7.66
C ILE A 394 7.03 5.34 -6.76
N GLU A 395 6.08 4.41 -6.92
CA GLU A 395 4.89 4.29 -6.08
C GLU A 395 5.28 4.06 -4.61
N ASP A 396 6.21 3.15 -4.34
CA ASP A 396 6.74 2.86 -2.99
C ASP A 396 7.44 4.09 -2.39
N ALA A 397 8.33 4.73 -3.16
CA ALA A 397 9.04 5.93 -2.72
C ALA A 397 8.10 7.11 -2.43
N LEU A 398 7.02 7.26 -3.20
CA LEU A 398 5.97 8.25 -2.95
C LEU A 398 5.25 7.97 -1.62
N GLN A 399 4.91 6.71 -1.35
CA GLN A 399 4.25 6.35 -0.09
C GLN A 399 5.19 6.52 1.11
N ALA A 400 6.45 6.10 1.01
CA ALA A 400 7.46 6.33 2.04
C ALA A 400 7.65 7.81 2.34
N THR A 401 7.66 8.65 1.30
CA THR A 401 7.81 10.10 1.46
C THR A 401 6.58 10.72 2.14
N ARG A 402 5.38 10.28 1.81
CA ARG A 402 4.14 10.67 2.52
C ARG A 402 4.17 10.24 3.98
N ALA A 403 4.58 9.01 4.26
CA ALA A 403 4.73 8.50 5.62
C ALA A 403 5.73 9.34 6.45
N ALA A 404 6.83 9.79 5.82
CA ALA A 404 7.81 10.67 6.44
C ALA A 404 7.25 12.08 6.75
N VAL A 405 6.45 12.63 5.85
CA VAL A 405 5.79 13.94 6.07
C VAL A 405 4.76 13.86 7.19
N GLU A 406 4.07 12.70 7.32
CA GLU A 406 3.02 12.48 8.31
C GLU A 406 3.57 12.32 9.74
N GLU A 407 4.58 11.49 9.94
CA GLU A 407 5.07 11.14 11.28
C GLU A 407 6.55 11.53 11.53
N GLY A 408 7.23 12.11 10.54
CA GLY A 408 8.65 12.45 10.64
C GLY A 408 9.57 11.31 10.22
N ILE A 409 10.86 11.55 10.41
CA ILE A 409 11.97 10.66 10.06
C ILE A 409 12.83 10.32 11.28
N VAL A 410 13.47 9.17 11.20
CA VAL A 410 14.50 8.69 12.15
C VAL A 410 15.76 8.29 11.41
N ALA A 411 16.84 7.98 12.15
CA ALA A 411 18.07 7.45 11.59
C ALA A 411 17.81 6.13 10.86
N GLY A 412 18.11 6.08 9.57
CA GLY A 412 17.82 4.95 8.69
C GLY A 412 18.83 3.80 8.81
N GLY A 413 18.69 2.80 7.91
CA GLY A 413 19.61 1.67 7.87
C GLY A 413 19.52 0.72 9.07
N GLY A 414 18.40 0.72 9.79
CA GLY A 414 18.18 -0.05 11.00
C GLY A 414 18.72 0.58 12.28
N VAL A 415 19.32 1.78 12.20
CA VAL A 415 19.91 2.48 13.37
C VAL A 415 18.85 2.86 14.38
N ALA A 416 17.67 3.33 13.94
CA ALA A 416 16.59 3.69 14.84
C ALA A 416 16.15 2.51 15.73
N LEU A 417 16.08 1.30 15.20
CA LEU A 417 15.78 0.10 15.99
C LEU A 417 16.87 -0.19 17.03
N ILE A 418 18.15 -0.09 16.65
CA ILE A 418 19.26 -0.28 17.60
C ILE A 418 19.23 0.78 18.71
N ASN A 419 18.96 2.04 18.37
CA ASN A 419 18.88 3.16 19.30
C ASN A 419 17.69 3.04 20.26
N ALA A 420 16.63 2.33 19.89
CA ALA A 420 15.47 2.09 20.72
C ALA A 420 15.63 0.90 21.68
N ILE A 421 16.67 0.07 21.55
CA ILE A 421 16.93 -1.08 22.44
C ILE A 421 16.96 -0.71 23.94
N PRO A 422 17.57 0.41 24.36
CA PRO A 422 17.60 0.79 25.79
C PRO A 422 16.21 1.03 26.40
N ALA A 423 15.17 1.32 25.59
CA ALA A 423 13.82 1.44 26.10
C ALA A 423 13.29 0.14 26.71
N LEU A 424 13.80 -1.01 26.28
CA LEU A 424 13.46 -2.30 26.84
C LEU A 424 13.98 -2.50 28.27
N ASP A 425 15.06 -1.82 28.65
CA ASP A 425 15.66 -1.90 29.99
C ASP A 425 14.84 -1.14 31.04
N THR A 426 13.93 -0.26 30.59
CA THR A 426 13.03 0.50 31.47
C THR A 426 11.75 -0.25 31.83
N LEU A 427 11.51 -1.42 31.22
CA LEU A 427 10.30 -2.20 31.44
C LEU A 427 10.37 -2.96 32.77
N GLU A 428 9.43 -2.68 33.67
CA GLU A 428 9.25 -3.41 34.91
C GLU A 428 8.48 -4.72 34.66
N ILE A 429 9.19 -5.79 34.36
CA ILE A 429 8.62 -7.12 34.10
C ILE A 429 9.04 -8.10 35.18
N THR A 430 8.06 -8.68 35.87
CA THR A 430 8.26 -9.66 36.95
C THR A 430 8.17 -11.11 36.46
N ASP A 431 7.29 -11.37 35.50
CA ASP A 431 7.06 -12.70 34.89
C ASP A 431 8.28 -13.15 34.07
N ALA A 432 8.73 -14.40 34.24
CA ALA A 432 9.90 -14.94 33.58
C ALA A 432 9.68 -15.13 32.09
N ASP A 433 8.50 -15.58 31.67
CA ASP A 433 8.19 -15.83 30.26
C ASP A 433 7.94 -14.51 29.51
N GLU A 434 7.39 -13.48 30.20
CA GLU A 434 7.34 -12.13 29.64
C GLU A 434 8.73 -11.55 29.39
N LYS A 435 9.71 -11.80 30.30
CA LYS A 435 11.11 -11.40 30.08
C LYS A 435 11.70 -12.05 28.82
N VAL A 436 11.39 -13.32 28.60
CA VAL A 436 11.80 -14.01 27.37
C VAL A 436 11.23 -13.30 26.13
N GLY A 437 9.97 -12.89 26.18
CA GLY A 437 9.33 -12.11 25.12
C GLY A 437 10.06 -10.80 24.82
N VAL A 438 10.50 -10.07 25.85
CA VAL A 438 11.30 -8.84 25.71
C VAL A 438 12.66 -9.12 25.05
N GLU A 439 13.35 -10.19 25.47
CA GLU A 439 14.64 -10.55 24.88
C GLU A 439 14.53 -11.01 23.41
N ILE A 440 13.41 -11.62 23.02
CA ILE A 440 13.12 -11.95 21.63
C ILE A 440 13.03 -10.68 20.80
N ILE A 441 12.29 -9.65 21.24
CA ILE A 441 12.21 -8.36 20.54
C ILE A 441 13.58 -7.68 20.49
N ARG A 442 14.34 -7.69 21.60
CA ARG A 442 15.70 -7.14 21.65
C ARG A 442 16.58 -7.71 20.53
N LYS A 443 16.56 -9.03 20.34
CA LYS A 443 17.32 -9.70 19.27
C LYS A 443 16.77 -9.38 17.88
N ALA A 444 15.43 -9.32 17.74
CA ALA A 444 14.80 -9.04 16.44
C ALA A 444 15.17 -7.64 15.93
N MET A 445 15.31 -6.65 16.80
CA MET A 445 15.66 -5.28 16.43
C MET A 445 17.03 -5.14 15.76
N GLU A 446 17.93 -6.10 15.94
CA GLU A 446 19.23 -6.12 15.26
C GLU A 446 19.15 -6.65 13.82
N ALA A 447 18.11 -7.43 13.52
CA ALA A 447 18.04 -8.20 12.28
C ALA A 447 18.05 -7.34 11.01
N PRO A 448 17.33 -6.21 10.92
CA PRO A 448 17.35 -5.37 9.72
C PRO A 448 18.76 -4.85 9.40
N MET A 449 19.45 -4.25 10.39
CA MET A 449 20.82 -3.77 10.18
C MET A 449 21.77 -4.90 9.82
N ARG A 450 21.65 -6.06 10.48
CA ARG A 450 22.45 -7.25 10.20
C ARG A 450 22.28 -7.71 8.74
N ALA A 451 21.04 -7.75 8.25
CA ALA A 451 20.73 -8.15 6.88
C ALA A 451 21.26 -7.14 5.86
N ILE A 452 21.07 -5.83 6.11
CA ILE A 452 21.59 -4.76 5.25
C ILE A 452 23.12 -4.85 5.15
N ALA A 453 23.80 -5.02 6.27
CA ALA A 453 25.25 -5.18 6.31
C ALA A 453 25.73 -6.41 5.52
N GLN A 454 25.07 -7.57 5.72
CA GLN A 454 25.40 -8.81 5.01
C GLN A 454 25.20 -8.68 3.49
N ASN A 455 24.09 -8.08 3.05
CA ASN A 455 23.82 -7.82 1.64
C ASN A 455 24.86 -6.88 1.02
N ALA A 456 25.42 -5.98 1.83
CA ALA A 456 26.50 -5.07 1.42
C ALA A 456 27.91 -5.69 1.49
N GLY A 457 28.05 -6.94 1.97
CA GLY A 457 29.33 -7.65 2.06
C GLY A 457 30.10 -7.40 3.36
N PHE A 458 29.44 -6.83 4.38
CA PHE A 458 30.00 -6.65 5.71
C PHE A 458 29.60 -7.79 6.66
N GLU A 459 30.37 -7.99 7.74
CA GLU A 459 29.97 -8.90 8.81
C GLU A 459 28.88 -8.24 9.69
N GLY A 460 27.65 -8.73 9.59
CA GLY A 460 26.49 -8.11 10.21
C GLY A 460 26.60 -7.98 11.73
N SER A 461 27.15 -8.99 12.42
CA SER A 461 27.32 -8.96 13.88
C SER A 461 28.26 -7.87 14.31
N VAL A 462 29.36 -7.70 13.58
CA VAL A 462 30.39 -6.68 13.86
C VAL A 462 29.80 -5.28 13.63
N MET A 463 29.00 -5.10 12.59
CA MET A 463 28.39 -3.80 12.31
C MET A 463 27.34 -3.42 13.35
N VAL A 464 26.50 -4.34 13.80
CA VAL A 464 25.55 -4.10 14.89
C VAL A 464 26.29 -3.71 16.19
N ASP A 465 27.33 -4.47 16.58
CA ASP A 465 28.12 -4.15 17.76
C ASP A 465 28.78 -2.77 17.65
N LYS A 466 29.36 -2.45 16.50
CA LYS A 466 29.92 -1.13 16.22
C LYS A 466 28.90 0.00 16.43
N VAL A 467 27.71 -0.12 15.87
CA VAL A 467 26.67 0.92 15.95
C VAL A 467 26.12 1.06 17.37
N ARG A 468 26.04 -0.02 18.15
CA ARG A 468 25.64 0.04 19.57
C ARG A 468 26.55 0.91 20.44
N HIS A 469 27.84 1.04 20.04
CA HIS A 469 28.84 1.83 20.77
C HIS A 469 29.02 3.25 20.20
N MET A 470 28.29 3.62 19.14
CA MET A 470 28.27 4.96 18.57
C MET A 470 27.30 5.89 19.33
N GLU A 471 27.42 7.19 19.09
CA GLU A 471 26.43 8.15 19.59
C GLU A 471 25.06 7.91 18.98
N LYS A 472 24.03 8.30 19.71
CA LYS A 472 22.65 8.17 19.23
C LYS A 472 22.45 8.90 17.90
N GLY A 473 21.87 8.19 16.92
CA GLY A 473 21.68 8.67 15.56
C GLY A 473 22.89 8.49 14.63
N GLU A 474 24.03 8.04 15.15
CA GLU A 474 25.16 7.64 14.32
C GLU A 474 25.04 6.19 13.85
N GLY A 475 25.58 5.93 12.67
CA GLY A 475 25.57 4.61 12.08
C GLY A 475 26.54 4.45 10.92
N VAL A 476 26.33 3.43 10.12
CA VAL A 476 27.12 3.09 8.93
C VAL A 476 26.23 3.21 7.69
N ASN A 477 26.65 4.00 6.72
CA ASN A 477 26.06 3.99 5.39
C ASN A 477 26.60 2.79 4.61
N PHE A 478 25.79 1.75 4.43
CA PHE A 478 26.20 0.52 3.76
C PHE A 478 26.33 0.63 2.24
N ALA A 479 26.03 1.80 1.64
CA ALA A 479 26.29 2.04 0.23
C ALA A 479 27.81 2.20 -0.04
N ASP A 480 28.51 2.91 0.86
CA ASP A 480 29.93 3.29 0.72
C ASP A 480 30.81 2.94 1.92
N GLY A 481 30.24 2.54 3.06
CA GLY A 481 30.94 2.19 4.30
C GLY A 481 31.29 3.38 5.19
N THR A 482 30.84 4.60 4.87
CA THR A 482 31.07 5.78 5.70
C THR A 482 30.28 5.73 7.01
N THR A 483 30.76 6.41 8.03
CA THR A 483 30.14 6.46 9.37
C THR A 483 29.87 7.88 9.79
N GLY A 484 28.73 8.13 10.47
CA GLY A 484 28.35 9.45 10.96
C GLY A 484 26.88 9.49 11.33
N LYS A 485 26.36 10.69 11.53
CA LYS A 485 24.95 10.92 11.81
C LYS A 485 24.12 10.63 10.57
N MET A 486 23.28 9.59 10.66
CA MET A 486 22.56 9.03 9.53
C MET A 486 21.65 10.08 8.87
N ILE A 487 20.94 10.91 9.63
CA ILE A 487 20.07 11.96 9.11
C ILE A 487 20.88 13.00 8.32
N GLU A 488 22.06 13.42 8.82
CA GLU A 488 22.94 14.37 8.13
C GLU A 488 23.57 13.76 6.85
N MET A 489 23.78 12.44 6.85
CA MET A 489 24.25 11.69 5.69
C MET A 489 23.14 11.39 4.67
N GLY A 490 21.93 11.85 4.92
CA GLY A 490 20.75 11.62 4.07
C GLY A 490 20.16 10.21 4.20
N VAL A 491 20.59 9.38 5.15
CA VAL A 491 20.09 8.02 5.37
C VAL A 491 18.98 8.04 6.41
N ASN A 492 17.74 8.22 5.94
CA ASN A 492 16.56 8.46 6.77
C ASN A 492 15.48 7.41 6.51
N ASP A 493 14.88 6.88 7.57
CA ASP A 493 13.71 6.03 7.48
C ASP A 493 12.46 6.76 8.01
N PRO A 494 11.27 6.63 7.38
CA PRO A 494 10.04 7.17 7.94
C PRO A 494 9.67 6.47 9.25
N VAL A 495 9.30 7.25 10.26
CA VAL A 495 8.83 6.71 11.57
C VAL A 495 7.69 5.73 11.38
N LYS A 496 6.69 6.11 10.58
CA LYS A 496 5.51 5.31 10.29
C LYS A 496 5.87 3.94 9.70
N VAL A 497 6.84 3.90 8.78
CA VAL A 497 7.34 2.65 8.16
C VAL A 497 8.02 1.77 9.21
N THR A 498 8.98 2.33 9.95
CA THR A 498 9.78 1.55 10.93
C THR A 498 8.92 0.97 12.04
N ARG A 499 8.01 1.78 12.62
CA ARG A 499 7.13 1.30 13.71
C ARG A 499 6.09 0.30 13.23
N THR A 500 5.50 0.52 12.04
CA THR A 500 4.47 -0.38 11.49
C THR A 500 5.07 -1.74 11.13
N ALA A 501 6.29 -1.76 10.58
CA ALA A 501 7.01 -2.99 10.30
C ALA A 501 7.20 -3.84 11.57
N LEU A 502 7.62 -3.23 12.68
CA LEU A 502 7.77 -3.93 13.96
C LEU A 502 6.42 -4.39 14.53
N GLN A 503 5.39 -3.54 14.52
CA GLN A 503 4.06 -3.87 15.03
C GLN A 503 3.42 -5.03 14.27
N SER A 504 3.47 -4.99 12.93
CA SER A 504 2.92 -6.06 12.07
C SER A 504 3.69 -7.37 12.27
N ALA A 505 5.01 -7.31 12.33
CA ALA A 505 5.86 -8.46 12.59
C ALA A 505 5.56 -9.11 13.95
N ALA A 506 5.52 -8.33 15.01
CA ALA A 506 5.25 -8.80 16.37
C ALA A 506 3.85 -9.41 16.49
N SER A 507 2.85 -8.80 15.86
CA SER A 507 1.46 -9.29 15.87
C SER A 507 1.34 -10.68 15.23
N VAL A 508 1.88 -10.85 14.03
CA VAL A 508 1.81 -12.13 13.29
C VAL A 508 2.66 -13.18 13.98
N ALA A 509 3.89 -12.85 14.38
CA ALA A 509 4.76 -13.79 15.07
C ALA A 509 4.16 -14.29 16.39
N ALA A 510 3.54 -13.41 17.17
CA ALA A 510 2.88 -13.77 18.42
C ALA A 510 1.74 -14.77 18.21
N LEU A 511 1.00 -14.69 17.10
CA LEU A 511 -0.04 -15.66 16.74
C LEU A 511 0.55 -17.03 16.39
N ILE A 512 1.66 -17.06 15.64
CA ILE A 512 2.36 -18.31 15.30
C ILE A 512 2.87 -19.01 16.57
N LEU A 513 3.43 -18.25 17.52
CA LEU A 513 3.99 -18.79 18.74
C LEU A 513 2.96 -19.47 19.65
N ILE A 514 1.72 -18.98 19.69
CA ILE A 514 0.63 -19.58 20.48
C ILE A 514 -0.14 -20.68 19.74
N THR A 515 0.21 -20.96 18.47
CA THR A 515 -0.45 -22.01 17.68
C THR A 515 0.03 -23.37 18.12
N GLU A 516 -0.90 -24.26 18.50
CA GLU A 516 -0.63 -25.61 19.00
C GLU A 516 -0.92 -26.69 17.96
N CYS A 517 -1.87 -26.46 17.08
CA CYS A 517 -2.19 -27.41 16.01
C CYS A 517 -2.52 -26.72 14.70
N THR A 518 -2.33 -27.44 13.60
CA THR A 518 -2.75 -27.03 12.25
C THR A 518 -3.72 -28.04 11.69
N ILE A 519 -4.74 -27.57 10.95
CA ILE A 519 -5.78 -28.39 10.33
C ILE A 519 -5.82 -28.06 8.84
N ASN A 520 -5.36 -28.95 8.01
CA ASN A 520 -5.25 -28.77 6.58
C ASN A 520 -6.15 -29.72 5.80
N GLU A 521 -6.47 -29.40 4.57
CA GLU A 521 -7.08 -30.34 3.65
C GLU A 521 -6.05 -31.34 3.14
N ILE A 522 -6.37 -32.62 3.15
CA ILE A 522 -5.53 -33.62 2.51
C ILE A 522 -5.64 -33.41 1.00
N PRO A 523 -4.50 -33.14 0.29
CA PRO A 523 -4.51 -33.04 -1.15
C PRO A 523 -5.14 -34.28 -1.75
N LYS A 524 -6.12 -34.13 -2.65
CA LYS A 524 -6.63 -35.27 -3.41
C LYS A 524 -5.58 -35.60 -4.46
N ASP A 525 -5.21 -36.88 -4.54
CA ASP A 525 -4.54 -37.35 -5.74
C ASP A 525 -5.37 -36.97 -6.96
N PRO A 526 -4.74 -36.38 -7.98
CA PRO A 526 -5.46 -36.03 -9.20
C PRO A 526 -6.19 -37.30 -9.72
N ASP A 527 -7.52 -37.19 -9.84
CA ASP A 527 -8.34 -38.30 -10.33
C ASP A 527 -7.75 -38.74 -11.67
N PRO A 528 -7.27 -40.01 -11.79
CA PRO A 528 -6.67 -40.50 -13.03
C PRO A 528 -7.59 -40.32 -14.24
N ALA A 529 -8.91 -40.32 -14.01
CA ALA A 529 -9.90 -40.08 -15.05
C ALA A 529 -9.95 -38.60 -15.48
N ALA A 530 -9.78 -37.65 -14.56
CA ALA A 530 -9.71 -36.23 -14.88
C ALA A 530 -8.40 -35.89 -15.60
N ALA A 531 -7.28 -36.49 -15.18
CA ALA A 531 -5.98 -36.34 -15.84
C ALA A 531 -6.00 -36.91 -17.27
N ALA A 532 -6.63 -38.05 -17.49
CA ALA A 532 -6.82 -38.66 -18.81
C ALA A 532 -7.76 -37.82 -19.70
N ALA A 533 -8.82 -37.23 -19.13
CA ALA A 533 -9.73 -36.32 -19.85
C ALA A 533 -9.04 -35.03 -20.29
N ALA A 534 -8.19 -34.42 -19.41
CA ALA A 534 -7.41 -33.23 -19.74
C ALA A 534 -6.34 -33.52 -20.81
N ALA A 535 -5.66 -34.67 -20.75
CA ALA A 535 -4.71 -35.11 -21.77
C ALA A 535 -5.40 -35.41 -23.10
N GLY A 536 -6.63 -35.97 -23.08
CA GLY A 536 -7.44 -36.23 -24.27
C GLY A 536 -7.95 -34.95 -24.95
N ALA A 537 -8.30 -33.93 -24.16
CA ALA A 537 -8.70 -32.60 -24.68
C ALA A 537 -7.53 -31.85 -25.33
N ALA A 538 -6.33 -31.93 -24.76
CA ALA A 538 -5.12 -31.33 -25.35
C ALA A 538 -4.68 -32.03 -26.65
N GLY A 539 -4.96 -33.33 -26.81
CA GLY A 539 -4.64 -34.09 -28.02
C GLY A 539 -5.58 -33.85 -29.21
N MET A 540 -6.79 -33.33 -28.99
CA MET A 540 -7.75 -33.02 -30.06
C MET A 540 -7.65 -31.61 -30.62
N GLY A 541 -6.96 -30.69 -29.95
CA GLY A 541 -6.74 -29.31 -30.43
C GLY A 541 -5.64 -29.16 -31.49
N GLY A 542 -4.90 -30.20 -31.83
CA GLY A 542 -3.79 -30.20 -32.76
C GLY A 542 -4.10 -30.67 -34.19
N MET A 543 -5.36 -30.90 -34.51
CA MET A 543 -5.79 -31.37 -35.83
C MET A 543 -6.99 -30.57 -36.35
N MET A 544 -6.85 -29.28 -36.47
CA MET A 544 -7.65 -28.44 -37.39
C MET A 544 -6.79 -27.28 -37.88
#